data_ab9f8c6fe9efd43e2ad599f71491f28b
#
_entry.id   ab9f8c6fe9efd43e2ad599f71491f28b
#
_cell.length_a   1.000
_cell.length_b   1.000
_cell.length_c   1.000
_cell.angle_alpha   90.00
_cell.angle_beta   90.00
_cell.angle_gamma   90.00
#
_symmetry.space_group_name_H-M   'P 1'
#
loop_
_entity.id
_entity.type
_entity.pdbx_description
1 polymer ?
#
loop_
_entity_poly.entity_id
_entity_poly.type
_entity_poly.pdbx_seq_one_letter_code
_entity_poly.pdbx_strand_id
1 'polypeptide(L)'
;MSIAFTDPYIRNLNIKGRYTDSAFQGLNIQVKSNGAKYWTFRYHFQGKRHDLGLGTFPAISLKEARARATAARNDINHGGRPLAKWKPTAPVNQPAEPENQPTFSTYAQSCIDSKKAEWRNEKHSAQWYATIKKYADPVIGNKRLDQIDTDDILKILNPIWHTKTETASRLRGRIEWVLASATTRKLRTGLNPATWRGHLETILPKPNKIKEEEHHKALPYQDIPEFIGKLKEMDGVAALALEFVILNANRTGEVIGGLRSEVNTNGLWVIPKDRMKAHREHRVPLGKRSLELLQIAKSLDPSSDYLFSNNGRALSSMAMSMLLRRMGYDITVHGFRSCFRDWVAEETIHSPEVAEKALAHAIANKVESAYRRGDLIEHRKRLMGDWEDYCQTGSWGNVVALERKAA
;
A
#
# COMPACT_ATOMS: atom_id res chain seq x y z
N MET A 1 -7.08 -35.36 46.09
CA MET A 1 -7.36 -35.32 44.66
C MET A 1 -6.60 -34.13 44.05
N SER A 2 -5.82 -34.35 43.07
CA SER A 2 -5.18 -33.24 42.32
C SER A 2 -6.11 -32.84 41.18
N ILE A 3 -6.50 -31.58 41.12
CA ILE A 3 -7.42 -31.02 40.14
C ILE A 3 -6.67 -29.93 39.35
N ALA A 4 -6.83 -29.92 38.02
CA ALA A 4 -6.30 -28.82 37.20
C ALA A 4 -7.02 -27.52 37.58
N PHE A 5 -6.27 -26.49 37.95
CA PHE A 5 -6.84 -25.22 38.35
C PHE A 5 -7.39 -24.46 37.12
N THR A 6 -8.61 -23.93 37.33
CA THR A 6 -9.24 -22.95 36.43
C THR A 6 -9.68 -21.76 37.26
N ASP A 7 -9.81 -20.57 36.66
CA ASP A 7 -10.25 -19.38 37.40
C ASP A 7 -11.63 -19.55 38.08
N PRO A 8 -12.65 -20.15 37.42
CA PRO A 8 -13.92 -20.45 38.10
C PRO A 8 -13.77 -21.39 39.28
N TYR A 9 -12.95 -22.44 39.16
CA TYR A 9 -12.70 -23.37 40.26
C TYR A 9 -12.08 -22.67 41.48
N ILE A 10 -11.06 -21.83 41.25
CA ILE A 10 -10.35 -21.09 42.31
C ILE A 10 -11.28 -20.08 43.01
N ARG A 11 -12.14 -19.40 42.28
CA ARG A 11 -13.11 -18.46 42.84
C ARG A 11 -14.06 -19.15 43.79
N ASN A 12 -14.51 -20.36 43.48
CA ASN A 12 -15.48 -21.15 44.25
C ASN A 12 -14.84 -21.95 45.40
N LEU A 13 -13.52 -21.97 45.57
CA LEU A 13 -12.84 -22.63 46.67
C LEU A 13 -13.09 -21.87 47.98
N ASN A 14 -14.00 -22.38 48.84
CA ASN A 14 -14.35 -21.75 50.13
C ASN A 14 -13.96 -22.58 51.34
N ILE A 15 -13.54 -23.85 51.12
CA ILE A 15 -13.21 -24.77 52.22
C ILE A 15 -11.73 -24.55 52.56
N LYS A 16 -11.44 -24.36 53.88
CA LYS A 16 -10.07 -24.25 54.41
C LYS A 16 -9.28 -25.49 54.01
N GLY A 17 -8.12 -25.26 53.37
CA GLY A 17 -7.27 -26.35 52.90
C GLY A 17 -6.16 -25.89 51.99
N ARG A 18 -5.34 -26.85 51.59
CA ARG A 18 -4.28 -26.64 50.56
C ARG A 18 -4.67 -27.50 49.35
N TYR A 19 -4.73 -26.86 48.21
CA TYR A 19 -5.07 -27.49 46.92
C TYR A 19 -3.90 -27.40 45.99
N THR A 20 -3.63 -28.48 45.27
CA THR A 20 -2.46 -28.56 44.34
C THR A 20 -2.97 -28.56 42.91
N ASP A 21 -2.33 -27.74 42.03
CA ASP A 21 -2.61 -27.70 40.60
C ASP A 21 -2.06 -28.96 39.93
N SER A 22 -2.92 -29.80 39.36
CA SER A 22 -2.47 -30.99 38.63
C SER A 22 -1.81 -30.63 37.26
N ALA A 23 -2.15 -29.45 36.72
CA ALA A 23 -1.59 -28.97 35.46
C ALA A 23 -0.23 -28.27 35.65
N PHE A 24 0.15 -27.92 36.89
CA PHE A 24 1.42 -27.25 37.17
C PHE A 24 2.05 -27.77 38.45
N GLN A 25 3.01 -28.69 38.32
CA GLN A 25 3.67 -29.33 39.43
C GLN A 25 4.28 -28.31 40.42
N GLY A 26 3.94 -28.47 41.72
CA GLY A 26 4.44 -27.64 42.81
C GLY A 26 3.63 -26.35 43.04
N LEU A 27 2.72 -25.94 42.14
CA LEU A 27 1.84 -24.84 42.41
C LEU A 27 0.68 -25.24 43.31
N ASN A 28 0.46 -24.47 44.37
CA ASN A 28 -0.60 -24.71 45.35
C ASN A 28 -1.35 -23.41 45.64
N ILE A 29 -2.61 -23.53 46.01
CA ILE A 29 -3.38 -22.46 46.63
C ILE A 29 -3.82 -22.88 48.04
N GLN A 30 -3.58 -22.03 49.02
CA GLN A 30 -4.00 -22.26 50.40
C GLN A 30 -5.19 -21.36 50.74
N VAL A 31 -6.30 -21.96 51.16
CA VAL A 31 -7.48 -21.24 51.65
C VAL A 31 -7.42 -21.24 53.16
N LYS A 32 -7.45 -20.06 53.79
CA LYS A 32 -7.49 -19.89 55.24
C LYS A 32 -8.93 -19.92 55.79
N SER A 33 -9.08 -19.99 57.12
CA SER A 33 -10.39 -19.97 57.76
C SER A 33 -11.22 -18.71 57.52
N ASN A 34 -10.58 -17.60 57.22
CA ASN A 34 -11.21 -16.33 56.86
C ASN A 34 -11.52 -16.21 55.35
N GLY A 35 -11.42 -17.29 54.57
CA GLY A 35 -11.65 -17.29 53.13
C GLY A 35 -10.50 -16.73 52.29
N ALA A 36 -9.45 -16.16 52.90
CA ALA A 36 -8.32 -15.62 52.17
C ALA A 36 -7.51 -16.71 51.44
N LYS A 37 -7.13 -16.48 50.20
CA LYS A 37 -6.49 -17.45 49.30
C LYS A 37 -5.08 -16.99 48.99
N TYR A 38 -4.10 -17.87 49.17
CA TYR A 38 -2.67 -17.56 49.01
C TYR A 38 -2.02 -18.53 48.07
N TRP A 39 -1.32 -18.03 47.05
CA TRP A 39 -0.54 -18.83 46.13
C TRP A 39 0.79 -19.21 46.76
N THR A 40 1.21 -20.46 46.63
CA THR A 40 2.49 -21.00 47.09
C THR A 40 3.06 -21.92 46.05
N PHE A 41 4.39 -21.84 45.82
CA PHE A 41 5.13 -22.78 44.98
C PHE A 41 6.01 -23.64 45.86
N ARG A 42 5.79 -24.95 45.80
CA ARG A 42 6.52 -25.94 46.56
C ARG A 42 7.61 -26.53 45.69
N TYR A 43 8.85 -26.53 46.19
CA TYR A 43 10.01 -27.04 45.50
C TYR A 43 10.99 -27.70 46.44
N HIS A 44 11.95 -28.51 45.88
CA HIS A 44 13.05 -29.07 46.62
C HIS A 44 14.34 -28.35 46.20
N PHE A 45 15.16 -28.01 47.17
CA PHE A 45 16.46 -27.40 46.97
C PHE A 45 17.43 -27.96 48.00
N GLN A 46 18.60 -28.46 47.57
CA GLN A 46 19.61 -29.11 48.39
C GLN A 46 19.05 -30.18 49.31
N GLY A 47 18.18 -31.05 48.77
CA GLY A 47 17.55 -32.16 49.49
C GLY A 47 16.43 -31.73 50.48
N LYS A 48 16.19 -30.48 50.68
CA LYS A 48 15.12 -29.94 51.58
C LYS A 48 13.93 -29.40 50.80
N ARG A 49 12.72 -29.60 51.39
CA ARG A 49 11.47 -29.04 50.83
C ARG A 49 11.24 -27.59 51.30
N HIS A 50 10.91 -26.73 50.38
CA HIS A 50 10.62 -25.30 50.59
C HIS A 50 9.27 -24.92 49.99
N ASP A 51 8.62 -23.92 50.60
CA ASP A 51 7.41 -23.26 50.07
C ASP A 51 7.73 -21.80 49.81
N LEU A 52 7.56 -21.34 48.57
CA LEU A 52 7.68 -19.93 48.16
C LEU A 52 6.32 -19.29 48.05
N GLY A 53 6.08 -18.20 48.77
CA GLY A 53 4.86 -17.39 48.63
C GLY A 53 4.85 -16.60 47.34
N LEU A 54 3.81 -16.76 46.51
CA LEU A 54 3.67 -16.10 45.22
C LEU A 54 2.69 -14.92 45.26
N GLY A 55 1.94 -14.73 46.35
CA GLY A 55 0.96 -13.65 46.52
C GLY A 55 -0.46 -14.16 46.79
N THR A 56 -1.41 -13.25 46.81
CA THR A 56 -2.81 -13.50 47.18
C THR A 56 -3.72 -13.49 45.97
N PHE A 57 -4.71 -14.39 45.92
CA PHE A 57 -5.81 -14.31 44.96
C PHE A 57 -6.93 -13.42 45.60
N PRO A 58 -7.60 -12.50 44.81
CA PRO A 58 -7.50 -12.33 43.34
C PRO A 58 -6.45 -11.35 42.86
N ALA A 59 -5.65 -10.72 43.73
CA ALA A 59 -4.60 -9.78 43.31
C ALA A 59 -3.60 -10.40 42.34
N ILE A 60 -3.34 -11.71 42.50
CA ILE A 60 -2.55 -12.52 41.57
C ILE A 60 -3.47 -13.54 40.92
N SER A 61 -3.61 -13.44 39.59
CA SER A 61 -4.39 -14.39 38.79
C SER A 61 -3.69 -15.76 38.69
N LEU A 62 -4.45 -16.80 38.30
CA LEU A 62 -3.86 -18.13 38.02
C LEU A 62 -2.73 -18.08 37.00
N LYS A 63 -2.93 -17.30 35.91
CA LYS A 63 -1.92 -17.12 34.85
C LYS A 63 -0.61 -16.53 35.43
N GLU A 64 -0.77 -15.52 36.28
CA GLU A 64 0.38 -14.86 36.92
C GLU A 64 1.05 -15.75 37.97
N ALA A 65 0.29 -16.51 38.75
CA ALA A 65 0.84 -17.45 39.71
C ALA A 65 1.65 -18.55 39.03
N ARG A 66 1.20 -19.08 37.86
CA ARG A 66 1.96 -20.02 37.05
C ARG A 66 3.23 -19.42 36.49
N ALA A 67 3.18 -18.16 36.00
CA ALA A 67 4.36 -17.45 35.49
C ALA A 67 5.42 -17.24 36.59
N ARG A 68 5.01 -16.85 37.80
CA ARG A 68 5.90 -16.69 38.98
C ARG A 68 6.53 -18.03 39.41
N ALA A 69 5.74 -19.11 39.39
CA ALA A 69 6.22 -20.44 39.69
C ALA A 69 7.22 -20.96 38.63
N THR A 70 7.02 -20.62 37.34
CA THR A 70 7.95 -20.92 36.27
C THR A 70 9.28 -20.20 36.45
N ALA A 71 9.25 -18.89 36.78
CA ALA A 71 10.45 -18.14 37.06
C ALA A 71 11.24 -18.73 38.23
N ALA A 72 10.56 -19.03 39.35
CA ALA A 72 11.18 -19.66 40.49
C ALA A 72 11.78 -21.04 40.16
N ARG A 73 11.17 -21.85 39.30
CA ARG A 73 11.70 -23.12 38.83
C ARG A 73 12.93 -22.94 37.97
N ASN A 74 12.96 -21.93 37.11
CA ASN A 74 14.13 -21.62 36.29
C ASN A 74 15.32 -21.21 37.17
N ASP A 75 15.12 -20.40 38.22
CA ASP A 75 16.17 -20.04 39.16
C ASP A 75 16.77 -21.31 39.81
N ILE A 76 15.95 -22.24 40.25
CA ILE A 76 16.38 -23.50 40.84
C ILE A 76 17.19 -24.33 39.84
N ASN A 77 16.76 -24.43 38.60
CA ASN A 77 17.41 -25.18 37.54
C ASN A 77 18.79 -24.59 37.19
N HIS A 78 18.99 -23.30 37.40
CA HIS A 78 20.27 -22.59 37.24
C HIS A 78 21.12 -22.59 38.51
N GLY A 79 20.74 -23.37 39.53
CA GLY A 79 21.50 -23.51 40.79
C GLY A 79 21.26 -22.37 41.78
N GLY A 80 20.37 -21.45 41.49
CA GLY A 80 19.97 -20.35 42.36
C GLY A 80 18.92 -20.78 43.41
N ARG A 81 18.88 -20.09 44.58
CA ARG A 81 17.80 -20.23 45.52
C ARG A 81 16.74 -19.18 45.27
N PRO A 82 15.47 -19.54 44.95
CA PRO A 82 14.40 -18.57 44.84
C PRO A 82 14.28 -17.71 46.10
N LEU A 83 14.04 -16.43 45.98
CA LEU A 83 13.87 -15.52 47.12
C LEU A 83 12.80 -16.09 48.07
N ALA A 84 13.04 -16.05 49.37
CA ALA A 84 12.16 -16.63 50.40
C ALA A 84 10.70 -16.08 50.43
N LYS A 85 10.51 -14.93 49.87
CA LYS A 85 9.19 -14.35 49.52
C LYS A 85 9.32 -13.76 48.13
N TRP A 86 8.32 -14.03 47.30
CA TRP A 86 8.15 -13.21 46.11
C TRP A 86 7.94 -11.79 46.61
N LYS A 87 8.99 -11.01 46.69
CA LYS A 87 8.81 -9.56 46.72
C LYS A 87 8.17 -9.24 45.37
N PRO A 88 7.03 -8.51 45.32
CA PRO A 88 6.69 -7.85 44.08
C PRO A 88 8.01 -7.17 43.71
N THR A 89 8.65 -7.59 42.65
CA THR A 89 9.61 -6.73 41.98
C THR A 89 8.83 -5.43 41.88
N ALA A 90 9.30 -4.42 42.58
CA ALA A 90 8.87 -3.04 42.36
C ALA A 90 8.78 -2.93 40.85
N PRO A 91 7.61 -2.53 40.29
CA PRO A 91 7.27 -2.73 38.89
C PRO A 91 8.59 -2.71 38.15
N VAL A 92 8.96 -3.87 37.53
CA VAL A 92 10.30 -4.14 37.01
C VAL A 92 10.72 -2.81 36.48
N ASN A 93 11.70 -2.15 37.14
CA ASN A 93 12.12 -0.84 36.76
C ASN A 93 12.15 -0.92 35.26
N GLN A 94 11.14 -0.32 34.65
CA GLN A 94 11.09 -0.23 33.20
C GLN A 94 12.51 0.15 32.89
N PRO A 95 13.31 -0.70 32.20
CA PRO A 95 14.77 -0.54 32.11
C PRO A 95 14.91 0.95 31.92
N ALA A 96 15.55 1.61 32.94
CA ALA A 96 15.54 3.05 33.25
C ALA A 96 15.30 3.74 31.94
N GLU A 97 14.16 4.40 31.77
CA GLU A 97 13.67 4.84 30.45
C GLU A 97 14.90 5.27 29.70
N PRO A 98 15.32 4.61 28.64
CA PRO A 98 16.42 5.17 27.88
C PRO A 98 15.86 6.53 27.49
N GLU A 99 16.39 7.59 28.15
CA GLU A 99 15.97 9.00 27.99
C GLU A 99 15.93 9.42 26.53
N ASN A 100 16.11 8.47 25.61
CA ASN A 100 16.32 8.67 24.19
C ASN A 100 15.62 7.62 23.31
N GLN A 101 14.49 7.03 23.73
CA GLN A 101 13.71 6.26 22.76
C GLN A 101 13.04 7.21 21.76
N PRO A 102 13.22 6.99 20.44
CA PRO A 102 12.67 7.88 19.45
C PRO A 102 11.12 7.84 19.52
N THR A 103 10.52 8.99 19.32
CA THR A 103 9.06 9.08 19.09
C THR A 103 8.71 8.46 17.74
N PHE A 104 7.42 8.17 17.53
CA PHE A 104 6.96 7.65 16.24
C PHE A 104 7.36 8.56 15.08
N SER A 105 7.16 9.88 15.20
CA SER A 105 7.47 10.84 14.12
C SER A 105 8.97 10.81 13.75
N THR A 106 9.84 10.87 14.75
CA THR A 106 11.30 10.85 14.55
C THR A 106 11.74 9.52 13.91
N TYR A 107 11.21 8.42 14.42
CA TYR A 107 11.57 7.09 13.91
C TYR A 107 11.02 6.84 12.50
N ALA A 108 9.77 7.24 12.22
CA ALA A 108 9.17 7.13 10.90
C ALA A 108 9.97 7.90 9.85
N GLN A 109 10.44 9.12 10.19
CA GLN A 109 11.32 9.91 9.32
C GLN A 109 12.62 9.14 9.01
N SER A 110 13.30 8.63 10.03
CA SER A 110 14.52 7.83 9.84
C SER A 110 14.29 6.59 8.97
N CYS A 111 13.14 5.91 9.14
CA CYS A 111 12.77 4.77 8.31
C CYS A 111 12.52 5.17 6.84
N ILE A 112 11.83 6.30 6.59
CA ILE A 112 11.58 6.82 5.26
C ILE A 112 12.91 7.20 4.59
N ASP A 113 13.80 7.89 5.29
CA ASP A 113 15.09 8.34 4.77
C ASP A 113 16.00 7.15 4.42
N SER A 114 16.03 6.11 5.25
CA SER A 114 16.79 4.90 4.96
C SER A 114 16.28 4.15 3.72
N LYS A 115 14.97 4.23 3.44
CA LYS A 115 14.34 3.58 2.30
C LYS A 115 14.31 4.46 1.04
N LYS A 116 14.62 5.74 1.18
CA LYS A 116 14.61 6.70 0.06
C LYS A 116 15.52 6.26 -1.08
N ALA A 117 16.65 5.63 -0.78
CA ALA A 117 17.59 5.10 -1.78
C ALA A 117 17.00 3.97 -2.63
N GLU A 118 16.00 3.22 -2.12
CA GLU A 118 15.30 2.19 -2.87
C GLU A 118 14.20 2.76 -3.79
N TRP A 119 13.71 3.98 -3.49
CA TRP A 119 12.62 4.60 -4.22
C TRP A 119 13.15 5.52 -5.32
N ARG A 120 12.96 5.09 -6.55
CA ARG A 120 13.36 5.88 -7.73
C ARG A 120 12.52 7.15 -7.95
N ASN A 121 11.34 7.25 -7.34
CA ASN A 121 10.43 8.38 -7.49
C ASN A 121 10.38 9.20 -6.20
N GLU A 122 10.99 10.38 -6.22
CA GLU A 122 10.99 11.32 -5.09
C GLU A 122 9.57 11.69 -4.62
N LYS A 123 8.59 11.74 -5.54
CA LYS A 123 7.18 11.98 -5.20
C LYS A 123 6.62 10.89 -4.29
N HIS A 124 7.14 9.65 -4.38
CA HIS A 124 6.67 8.55 -3.53
C HIS A 124 7.10 8.74 -2.08
N SER A 125 8.34 9.11 -1.82
CA SER A 125 8.84 9.43 -0.48
C SER A 125 8.12 10.63 0.12
N ALA A 126 7.92 11.69 -0.67
CA ALA A 126 7.17 12.87 -0.27
C ALA A 126 5.70 12.53 0.12
N GLN A 127 5.04 11.63 -0.61
CA GLN A 127 3.69 11.15 -0.28
C GLN A 127 3.66 10.33 1.02
N TRP A 128 4.67 9.51 1.30
CA TRP A 128 4.76 8.78 2.55
C TRP A 128 4.84 9.74 3.72
N TYR A 129 5.77 10.67 3.66
CA TYR A 129 5.96 11.68 4.68
C TYR A 129 4.70 12.54 4.89
N ALA A 130 4.15 13.11 3.81
CA ALA A 130 2.98 13.97 3.87
C ALA A 130 1.75 13.28 4.50
N THR A 131 1.51 12.00 4.19
CA THR A 131 0.39 11.26 4.77
C THR A 131 0.61 10.90 6.23
N ILE A 132 1.81 10.49 6.62
CA ILE A 132 2.14 10.22 8.03
C ILE A 132 2.01 11.51 8.82
N LYS A 133 2.62 12.60 8.37
CA LYS A 133 2.56 13.92 9.02
C LYS A 133 1.12 14.44 9.18
N LYS A 134 0.30 14.23 8.14
CA LYS A 134 -1.08 14.75 8.15
C LYS A 134 -2.03 13.98 9.05
N TYR A 135 -1.91 12.64 9.10
CA TYR A 135 -2.92 11.80 9.72
C TYR A 135 -2.41 11.02 10.94
N ALA A 136 -1.15 10.56 10.95
CA ALA A 136 -0.60 9.77 12.04
C ALA A 136 0.04 10.65 13.13
N ASP A 137 0.86 11.63 12.75
CA ASP A 137 1.58 12.48 13.71
C ASP A 137 0.67 13.20 14.71
N PRO A 138 -0.51 13.73 14.36
CA PRO A 138 -1.39 14.36 15.34
C PRO A 138 -1.84 13.44 16.48
N VAL A 139 -1.82 12.12 16.27
CA VAL A 139 -2.30 11.13 17.24
C VAL A 139 -1.15 10.40 17.93
N ILE A 140 -0.17 9.95 17.15
CA ILE A 140 0.92 9.10 17.66
C ILE A 140 2.32 9.70 17.46
N GLY A 141 2.44 10.87 16.82
CA GLY A 141 3.74 11.44 16.46
C GLY A 141 4.69 11.60 17.64
N ASN A 142 4.19 12.06 18.78
CA ASN A 142 4.95 12.26 20.02
C ASN A 142 4.96 11.03 20.94
N LYS A 143 4.24 9.95 20.58
CA LYS A 143 4.23 8.73 21.39
C LYS A 143 5.52 7.93 21.16
N ARG A 144 5.96 7.27 22.22
CA ARG A 144 7.00 6.25 22.15
C ARG A 144 6.46 5.05 21.37
N LEU A 145 7.33 4.38 20.64
CA LEU A 145 6.95 3.24 19.77
C LEU A 145 6.34 2.06 20.53
N ASP A 146 6.72 1.85 21.77
CA ASP A 146 6.21 0.79 22.66
C ASP A 146 4.84 1.11 23.28
N GLN A 147 4.42 2.38 23.26
CA GLN A 147 3.15 2.87 23.82
C GLN A 147 2.01 2.94 22.78
N ILE A 148 2.32 2.67 21.51
CA ILE A 148 1.32 2.73 20.45
C ILE A 148 0.51 1.43 20.45
N ASP A 149 -0.80 1.55 20.59
CA ASP A 149 -1.76 0.46 20.66
C ASP A 149 -2.77 0.47 19.50
N THR A 150 -3.69 -0.48 19.53
CA THR A 150 -4.74 -0.63 18.51
C THR A 150 -5.71 0.55 18.51
N ASP A 151 -6.04 1.10 19.67
CA ASP A 151 -6.98 2.22 19.77
C ASP A 151 -6.40 3.48 19.13
N ASP A 152 -5.09 3.68 19.23
CA ASP A 152 -4.40 4.76 18.54
C ASP A 152 -4.50 4.63 17.03
N ILE A 153 -4.30 3.41 16.52
CA ILE A 153 -4.43 3.14 15.07
C ILE A 153 -5.88 3.37 14.61
N LEU A 154 -6.86 2.95 15.38
CA LEU A 154 -8.27 3.19 15.09
C LEU A 154 -8.63 4.68 15.13
N LYS A 155 -8.09 5.47 16.06
CA LYS A 155 -8.26 6.94 16.10
C LYS A 155 -7.76 7.61 14.82
N ILE A 156 -6.66 7.11 14.24
CA ILE A 156 -6.12 7.62 12.98
C ILE A 156 -7.00 7.21 11.80
N LEU A 157 -7.43 5.95 11.75
CA LEU A 157 -8.05 5.38 10.56
C LEU A 157 -9.54 5.65 10.46
N ASN A 158 -10.31 5.56 11.57
CA ASN A 158 -11.76 5.70 11.55
C ASN A 158 -12.27 6.96 10.86
N PRO A 159 -11.69 8.16 11.07
CA PRO A 159 -12.18 9.39 10.42
C PRO A 159 -12.08 9.37 8.89
N ILE A 160 -11.17 8.54 8.34
CA ILE A 160 -10.88 8.50 6.92
C ILE A 160 -11.17 7.14 6.26
N TRP A 161 -11.57 6.12 7.04
CA TRP A 161 -11.72 4.75 6.54
C TRP A 161 -12.81 4.63 5.49
N HIS A 162 -13.94 5.30 5.70
CA HIS A 162 -15.07 5.29 4.78
C HIS A 162 -15.01 6.38 3.70
N THR A 163 -14.38 7.52 3.99
CA THR A 163 -14.38 8.69 3.08
C THR A 163 -13.17 8.74 2.16
N LYS A 164 -12.03 8.18 2.60
CA LYS A 164 -10.75 8.15 1.87
C LYS A 164 -10.10 6.78 1.98
N THR A 165 -10.87 5.74 1.70
CA THR A 165 -10.55 4.33 1.94
C THR A 165 -9.17 3.92 1.43
N GLU A 166 -8.81 4.30 0.21
CA GLU A 166 -7.51 3.99 -0.38
C GLU A 166 -6.35 4.69 0.38
N THR A 167 -6.55 5.95 0.76
CA THR A 167 -5.56 6.69 1.56
C THR A 167 -5.40 6.07 2.94
N ALA A 168 -6.50 5.69 3.60
CA ALA A 168 -6.51 5.05 4.91
C ALA A 168 -5.82 3.68 4.87
N SER A 169 -6.12 2.86 3.87
CA SER A 169 -5.49 1.55 3.68
C SER A 169 -3.98 1.66 3.45
N ARG A 170 -3.55 2.60 2.62
CA ARG A 170 -2.12 2.88 2.38
C ARG A 170 -1.43 3.42 3.63
N LEU A 171 -2.08 4.33 4.35
CA LEU A 171 -1.54 4.89 5.60
C LEU A 171 -1.36 3.79 6.65
N ARG A 172 -2.36 2.91 6.84
CA ARG A 172 -2.27 1.75 7.71
C ARG A 172 -1.03 0.91 7.38
N GLY A 173 -0.84 0.54 6.11
CA GLY A 173 0.33 -0.23 5.67
C GLY A 173 1.67 0.47 5.93
N ARG A 174 1.71 1.81 5.84
CA ARG A 174 2.90 2.60 6.18
C ARG A 174 3.20 2.56 7.68
N ILE A 175 2.18 2.74 8.52
CA ILE A 175 2.32 2.65 9.97
C ILE A 175 2.74 1.22 10.36
N GLU A 176 2.09 0.20 9.79
CA GLU A 176 2.44 -1.21 10.02
C GLU A 176 3.93 -1.46 9.71
N TRP A 177 4.42 -0.95 8.59
CA TRP A 177 5.81 -1.12 8.19
C TRP A 177 6.79 -0.42 9.15
N VAL A 178 6.50 0.81 9.59
CA VAL A 178 7.32 1.54 10.58
C VAL A 178 7.38 0.78 11.91
N LEU A 179 6.21 0.32 12.40
CA LEU A 179 6.16 -0.41 13.67
C LEU A 179 6.77 -1.81 13.58
N ALA A 180 6.71 -2.48 12.43
CA ALA A 180 7.42 -3.74 12.19
C ALA A 180 8.94 -3.53 12.23
N SER A 181 9.44 -2.48 11.60
CA SER A 181 10.86 -2.08 11.70
C SER A 181 11.27 -1.82 13.16
N ALA A 182 10.43 -1.12 13.92
CA ALA A 182 10.67 -0.87 15.35
C ALA A 182 10.72 -2.16 16.18
N THR A 183 9.87 -3.14 15.87
CA THR A 183 9.90 -4.47 16.52
C THR A 183 11.20 -5.21 16.19
N THR A 184 11.63 -5.20 14.93
CA THR A 184 12.89 -5.83 14.49
C THR A 184 14.09 -5.21 15.22
N ARG A 185 14.07 -3.90 15.46
CA ARG A 185 15.12 -3.18 16.21
C ARG A 185 14.93 -3.22 17.72
N LYS A 186 13.98 -3.99 18.23
CA LYS A 186 13.70 -4.15 19.68
C LYS A 186 13.30 -2.83 20.38
N LEU A 187 12.83 -1.84 19.63
CA LEU A 187 12.30 -0.57 20.16
C LEU A 187 10.86 -0.70 20.66
N ARG A 188 10.19 -1.80 20.31
CA ARG A 188 8.89 -2.21 20.84
C ARG A 188 8.79 -3.73 20.90
N THR A 189 7.88 -4.22 21.74
CA THR A 189 7.56 -5.65 21.92
C THR A 189 6.08 -5.90 21.67
N GLY A 190 5.69 -7.16 21.50
CA GLY A 190 4.31 -7.56 21.27
C GLY A 190 3.87 -7.45 19.81
N LEU A 191 2.57 -7.68 19.58
CA LEU A 191 1.98 -7.65 18.25
C LEU A 191 1.96 -6.23 17.67
N ASN A 192 2.12 -6.14 16.36
CA ASN A 192 2.03 -4.85 15.66
C ASN A 192 0.55 -4.41 15.56
N PRO A 193 0.15 -3.30 16.20
CA PRO A 193 -1.25 -2.86 16.26
C PRO A 193 -1.83 -2.41 14.92
N ALA A 194 -0.99 -2.18 13.90
CA ALA A 194 -1.42 -1.80 12.56
C ALA A 194 -1.55 -3.02 11.60
N THR A 195 -1.30 -4.25 12.08
CA THR A 195 -1.43 -5.45 11.27
C THR A 195 -2.86 -5.62 10.77
N TRP A 196 -3.01 -5.96 9.48
CA TRP A 196 -4.32 -6.18 8.90
C TRP A 196 -4.86 -7.58 9.20
N ARG A 197 -4.15 -8.63 8.73
CA ARG A 197 -4.61 -10.02 8.84
C ARG A 197 -4.60 -10.50 10.29
N GLY A 198 -5.73 -11.09 10.70
CA GLY A 198 -5.88 -11.61 12.05
C GLY A 198 -5.98 -10.54 13.15
N HIS A 199 -6.01 -9.23 12.78
CA HIS A 199 -6.10 -8.14 13.73
C HIS A 199 -7.11 -7.08 13.26
N LEU A 200 -6.71 -6.04 12.54
CA LEU A 200 -7.62 -4.95 12.17
C LEU A 200 -8.76 -5.38 11.23
N GLU A 201 -8.60 -6.44 10.46
CA GLU A 201 -9.68 -7.00 9.63
C GLU A 201 -10.87 -7.54 10.43
N THR A 202 -10.72 -7.77 11.75
CA THR A 202 -11.82 -8.17 12.64
C THR A 202 -12.62 -6.98 13.16
N ILE A 203 -12.09 -5.76 13.01
CA ILE A 203 -12.65 -4.51 13.54
C ILE A 203 -13.10 -3.59 12.40
N LEU A 204 -12.31 -3.48 11.34
CA LEU A 204 -12.57 -2.60 10.20
C LEU A 204 -13.10 -3.39 9.00
N PRO A 205 -14.10 -2.88 8.29
CA PRO A 205 -14.58 -3.50 7.06
C PRO A 205 -13.48 -3.48 5.98
N LYS A 206 -13.45 -4.51 5.13
CA LYS A 206 -12.44 -4.63 4.05
C LYS A 206 -12.55 -3.43 3.10
N PRO A 207 -11.42 -2.79 2.72
CA PRO A 207 -11.42 -1.61 1.85
C PRO A 207 -12.19 -1.81 0.53
N ASN A 208 -12.03 -2.97 -0.11
CA ASN A 208 -12.71 -3.31 -1.36
C ASN A 208 -14.24 -3.57 -1.22
N LYS A 209 -14.75 -3.65 0.02
CA LYS A 209 -16.19 -3.73 0.31
C LYS A 209 -16.82 -2.37 0.58
N ILE A 210 -15.99 -1.36 0.90
CA ILE A 210 -16.45 0.00 1.17
C ILE A 210 -16.52 0.81 -0.13
N LYS A 211 -15.50 0.68 -0.96
CA LYS A 211 -15.41 1.38 -2.24
C LYS A 211 -15.22 0.33 -3.33
N GLU A 212 -16.22 0.21 -4.20
CA GLU A 212 -16.06 -0.49 -5.46
C GLU A 212 -14.95 0.20 -6.26
N GLU A 213 -14.17 -0.58 -6.99
CA GLU A 213 -13.18 -0.04 -7.92
C GLU A 213 -13.92 0.78 -8.99
N GLU A 214 -13.96 2.09 -8.81
CA GLU A 214 -14.43 2.99 -9.88
C GLU A 214 -13.35 2.99 -10.96
N HIS A 215 -13.73 2.52 -12.14
CA HIS A 215 -12.91 2.70 -13.33
C HIS A 215 -12.72 4.19 -13.61
N HIS A 216 -11.62 4.54 -14.23
CA HIS A 216 -11.41 5.92 -14.66
C HIS A 216 -12.55 6.35 -15.58
N LYS A 217 -13.22 7.45 -15.26
CA LYS A 217 -14.25 8.02 -16.14
C LYS A 217 -13.65 8.22 -17.52
N ALA A 218 -14.23 7.57 -18.50
CA ALA A 218 -13.83 7.56 -19.89
C ALA A 218 -14.97 8.11 -20.77
N LEU A 219 -14.61 8.62 -21.94
CA LEU A 219 -15.56 8.94 -23.01
C LEU A 219 -15.90 7.62 -23.73
N PRO A 220 -17.14 7.39 -24.20
CA PRO A 220 -17.39 6.33 -25.18
C PRO A 220 -16.48 6.51 -26.39
N TYR A 221 -15.90 5.41 -26.91
CA TYR A 221 -14.97 5.54 -28.03
C TYR A 221 -15.65 6.09 -29.29
N GLN A 222 -16.95 5.87 -29.44
CA GLN A 222 -17.76 6.42 -30.55
C GLN A 222 -17.73 7.95 -30.59
N ASP A 223 -17.56 8.59 -29.44
CA ASP A 223 -17.54 10.06 -29.33
C ASP A 223 -16.14 10.67 -29.55
N ILE A 224 -15.10 9.83 -29.73
CA ILE A 224 -13.72 10.29 -29.89
C ILE A 224 -13.53 11.19 -31.11
N PRO A 225 -14.06 10.87 -32.31
CA PRO A 225 -13.88 11.73 -33.47
C PRO A 225 -14.47 13.14 -33.26
N GLU A 226 -15.66 13.25 -32.68
CA GLU A 226 -16.27 14.54 -32.35
C GLU A 226 -15.44 15.28 -31.30
N PHE A 227 -14.97 14.57 -30.27
CA PHE A 227 -14.11 15.14 -29.24
C PHE A 227 -12.79 15.71 -29.84
N ILE A 228 -12.14 14.95 -30.72
CA ILE A 228 -10.93 15.41 -31.41
C ILE A 228 -11.21 16.64 -32.26
N GLY A 229 -12.36 16.71 -32.95
CA GLY A 229 -12.80 17.93 -33.66
C GLY A 229 -12.83 19.16 -32.74
N LYS A 230 -13.52 19.06 -31.62
CA LYS A 230 -13.57 20.13 -30.60
C LYS A 230 -12.21 20.46 -29.99
N LEU A 231 -11.35 19.44 -29.77
CA LEU A 231 -10.03 19.64 -29.21
C LEU A 231 -9.11 20.44 -30.15
N LYS A 232 -9.26 20.27 -31.46
CA LYS A 232 -8.50 21.03 -32.48
C LYS A 232 -8.84 22.51 -32.51
N GLU A 233 -10.03 22.88 -32.03
CA GLU A 233 -10.46 24.29 -31.88
C GLU A 233 -9.84 24.95 -30.64
N MET A 234 -9.22 24.17 -29.76
CA MET A 234 -8.62 24.68 -28.52
C MET A 234 -7.18 25.12 -28.73
N ASP A 235 -6.87 26.33 -28.29
CA ASP A 235 -5.52 26.87 -28.36
C ASP A 235 -4.60 26.32 -27.26
N GLY A 236 -3.31 26.31 -27.58
CA GLY A 236 -2.22 26.11 -26.64
C GLY A 236 -1.67 24.67 -26.59
N VAL A 237 -0.47 24.58 -26.06
CA VAL A 237 0.33 23.35 -26.04
C VAL A 237 -0.36 22.19 -25.28
N ALA A 238 -1.23 22.50 -24.32
CA ALA A 238 -1.99 21.48 -23.60
C ALA A 238 -2.99 20.72 -24.50
N ALA A 239 -3.57 21.39 -25.52
CA ALA A 239 -4.45 20.78 -26.49
C ALA A 239 -3.66 19.84 -27.41
N LEU A 240 -2.53 20.29 -27.93
CA LEU A 240 -1.62 19.47 -28.74
C LEU A 240 -1.14 18.22 -27.98
N ALA A 241 -0.76 18.39 -26.71
CA ALA A 241 -0.32 17.29 -25.86
C ALA A 241 -1.45 16.30 -25.54
N LEU A 242 -2.69 16.78 -25.35
CA LEU A 242 -3.85 15.91 -25.10
C LEU A 242 -4.22 15.12 -26.38
N GLU A 243 -4.25 15.77 -27.55
CA GLU A 243 -4.45 15.07 -28.83
C GLU A 243 -3.39 13.99 -29.02
N PHE A 244 -2.11 14.30 -28.77
CA PHE A 244 -1.02 13.35 -28.87
C PHE A 244 -1.17 12.14 -27.90
N VAL A 245 -1.60 12.39 -26.64
CA VAL A 245 -1.88 11.33 -25.67
C VAL A 245 -2.96 10.40 -26.17
N ILE A 246 -4.01 10.93 -26.78
CA ILE A 246 -5.15 10.14 -27.29
C ILE A 246 -4.68 9.30 -28.48
N LEU A 247 -4.06 9.91 -29.49
CA LEU A 247 -3.64 9.23 -30.71
C LEU A 247 -2.64 8.09 -30.44
N ASN A 248 -1.82 8.22 -29.41
CA ASN A 248 -0.79 7.22 -29.09
C ASN A 248 -1.13 6.36 -27.88
N ALA A 249 -2.30 6.54 -27.27
CA ALA A 249 -2.77 5.84 -26.08
C ALA A 249 -1.74 5.79 -24.92
N ASN A 250 -0.91 6.83 -24.80
CA ASN A 250 0.17 6.94 -23.82
C ASN A 250 -0.34 7.39 -22.44
N ARG A 251 0.49 7.19 -21.40
CA ARG A 251 0.22 7.80 -20.10
C ARG A 251 0.61 9.27 -20.08
N THR A 252 -0.14 10.08 -19.36
CA THR A 252 0.14 11.51 -19.17
C THR A 252 1.61 11.79 -18.83
N GLY A 253 2.18 11.04 -17.87
CA GLY A 253 3.58 11.26 -17.46
C GLY A 253 4.62 10.89 -18.51
N GLU A 254 4.31 9.98 -19.41
CA GLU A 254 5.18 9.61 -20.52
C GLU A 254 5.29 10.78 -21.51
N VAL A 255 4.17 11.43 -21.84
CA VAL A 255 4.11 12.54 -22.79
C VAL A 255 4.68 13.83 -22.19
N ILE A 256 4.30 14.20 -20.97
CA ILE A 256 4.80 15.43 -20.31
C ILE A 256 6.33 15.41 -20.14
N GLY A 257 6.90 14.26 -19.78
CA GLY A 257 8.36 14.11 -19.64
C GLY A 257 9.06 13.72 -20.93
N GLY A 258 8.35 13.62 -22.08
CA GLY A 258 8.91 13.23 -23.36
C GLY A 258 9.92 14.23 -23.89
N LEU A 259 11.05 13.74 -24.40
CA LEU A 259 12.09 14.55 -25.00
C LEU A 259 12.09 14.40 -26.52
N ARG A 260 12.42 15.48 -27.24
CA ARG A 260 12.53 15.47 -28.71
C ARG A 260 13.59 14.50 -29.20
N SER A 261 14.67 14.34 -28.44
CA SER A 261 15.74 13.38 -28.73
C SER A 261 15.33 11.92 -28.69
N GLU A 262 14.16 11.61 -28.05
CA GLU A 262 13.60 10.26 -28.00
C GLU A 262 12.85 9.87 -29.28
N VAL A 263 12.56 10.82 -30.18
CA VAL A 263 11.89 10.58 -31.47
C VAL A 263 12.92 10.48 -32.58
N ASN A 264 12.98 9.32 -33.20
CA ASN A 264 13.93 9.08 -34.31
C ASN A 264 13.34 9.54 -35.65
N THR A 265 14.20 9.56 -36.68
CA THR A 265 13.86 9.99 -38.04
C THR A 265 12.83 9.11 -38.73
N ASN A 266 12.64 7.87 -38.25
CA ASN A 266 11.67 6.91 -38.80
C ASN A 266 10.27 7.03 -38.14
N GLY A 267 10.02 8.09 -37.37
CA GLY A 267 8.74 8.30 -36.70
C GLY A 267 8.50 7.34 -35.53
N LEU A 268 9.55 6.82 -34.90
CA LEU A 268 9.46 5.97 -33.73
C LEU A 268 9.88 6.77 -32.49
N TRP A 269 8.99 6.88 -31.52
CA TRP A 269 9.31 7.44 -30.21
C TRP A 269 9.76 6.33 -29.26
N VAL A 270 10.99 6.41 -28.78
CA VAL A 270 11.62 5.42 -27.90
C VAL A 270 11.68 5.98 -26.48
N ILE A 271 10.75 5.54 -25.63
CA ILE A 271 10.67 5.97 -24.23
C ILE A 271 11.64 5.10 -23.41
N PRO A 272 12.67 5.69 -22.76
CA PRO A 272 13.66 4.93 -22.03
C PRO A 272 13.06 4.26 -20.79
N LYS A 273 13.61 3.11 -20.40
CA LYS A 273 13.14 2.28 -19.28
C LYS A 273 12.95 3.03 -17.96
N ASP A 274 13.77 4.04 -17.69
CA ASP A 274 13.74 4.80 -16.43
C ASP A 274 12.51 5.71 -16.31
N ARG A 275 11.89 6.06 -17.44
CA ARG A 275 10.63 6.81 -17.50
C ARG A 275 9.40 5.92 -17.54
N MET A 276 9.57 4.61 -17.73
CA MET A 276 8.46 3.66 -17.83
C MET A 276 8.13 3.02 -16.48
N LYS A 277 6.82 2.91 -16.15
CA LYS A 277 6.35 2.28 -14.92
C LYS A 277 6.80 0.82 -14.77
N ALA A 278 6.91 0.09 -15.89
CA ALA A 278 7.32 -1.32 -15.92
C ALA A 278 8.83 -1.52 -16.02
N HIS A 279 9.63 -0.44 -16.00
CA HIS A 279 11.10 -0.47 -16.15
C HIS A 279 11.59 -1.22 -17.41
N ARG A 280 10.82 -1.13 -18.49
CA ARG A 280 11.17 -1.65 -19.81
C ARG A 280 11.03 -0.51 -20.81
N GLU A 281 11.97 -0.41 -21.77
CA GLU A 281 11.88 0.50 -22.90
C GLU A 281 10.55 0.30 -23.63
N HIS A 282 9.92 1.39 -24.04
CA HIS A 282 8.69 1.34 -24.81
C HIS A 282 8.84 2.11 -26.10
N ARG A 283 8.62 1.43 -27.21
CA ARG A 283 8.72 1.95 -28.56
C ARG A 283 7.31 2.26 -29.09
N VAL A 284 7.04 3.52 -29.40
CA VAL A 284 5.72 4.00 -29.86
C VAL A 284 5.83 4.39 -31.33
N PRO A 285 5.19 3.67 -32.26
CA PRO A 285 5.12 4.07 -33.65
C PRO A 285 4.18 5.29 -33.76
N LEU A 286 4.70 6.41 -34.24
CA LEU A 286 3.96 7.65 -34.41
C LEU A 286 3.31 7.71 -35.79
N GLY A 287 2.03 8.03 -35.84
CA GLY A 287 1.32 8.29 -37.07
C GLY A 287 1.61 9.70 -37.62
N LYS A 288 1.04 9.99 -38.78
CA LYS A 288 1.26 11.26 -39.49
C LYS A 288 0.82 12.47 -38.64
N ARG A 289 -0.38 12.39 -38.07
CA ARG A 289 -0.91 13.48 -37.24
C ARG A 289 -0.08 13.68 -35.96
N SER A 290 0.36 12.60 -35.34
CA SER A 290 1.24 12.67 -34.18
C SER A 290 2.54 13.39 -34.49
N LEU A 291 3.15 13.17 -35.65
CA LEU A 291 4.36 13.87 -36.11
C LEU A 291 4.09 15.34 -36.38
N GLU A 292 2.95 15.69 -37.02
CA GLU A 292 2.51 17.07 -37.22
C GLU A 292 2.37 17.84 -35.89
N LEU A 293 1.76 17.21 -34.89
CA LEU A 293 1.62 17.81 -33.56
C LEU A 293 2.96 18.15 -32.93
N LEU A 294 3.97 17.26 -33.09
CA LEU A 294 5.32 17.52 -32.59
C LEU A 294 5.99 18.68 -33.34
N GLN A 295 5.76 18.82 -34.64
CA GLN A 295 6.28 19.94 -35.41
C GLN A 295 5.65 21.26 -34.98
N ILE A 296 4.32 21.30 -34.79
CA ILE A 296 3.60 22.47 -34.27
C ILE A 296 4.13 22.84 -32.87
N ALA A 297 4.23 21.87 -31.97
CA ALA A 297 4.75 22.12 -30.63
C ALA A 297 6.19 22.63 -30.63
N LYS A 298 7.03 22.13 -31.56
CA LYS A 298 8.41 22.59 -31.76
C LYS A 298 8.46 24.05 -32.26
N SER A 299 7.54 24.44 -33.14
CA SER A 299 7.51 25.83 -33.66
C SER A 299 7.04 26.83 -32.58
N LEU A 300 6.24 26.41 -31.64
CA LEU A 300 5.76 27.25 -30.50
C LEU A 300 6.88 27.48 -29.45
N ASP A 301 7.76 26.52 -29.24
CA ASP A 301 8.88 26.62 -28.29
C ASP A 301 10.13 25.93 -28.84
N PRO A 302 10.87 26.57 -29.80
CA PRO A 302 11.97 25.93 -30.51
C PRO A 302 13.15 25.52 -29.63
N SER A 303 13.38 26.25 -28.52
CA SER A 303 14.54 26.06 -27.65
C SER A 303 14.37 24.94 -26.62
N SER A 304 13.17 24.40 -26.47
CA SER A 304 12.90 23.37 -25.49
C SER A 304 13.33 21.99 -25.98
N ASP A 305 13.83 21.17 -25.05
CA ASP A 305 14.10 19.76 -25.29
C ASP A 305 12.85 18.87 -25.17
N TYR A 306 11.77 19.36 -24.55
CA TYR A 306 10.56 18.58 -24.34
C TYR A 306 9.71 18.47 -25.62
N LEU A 307 8.98 17.37 -25.77
CA LEU A 307 7.99 17.20 -26.85
C LEU A 307 6.95 18.31 -26.82
N PHE A 308 6.43 18.58 -25.61
CA PHE A 308 5.45 19.63 -25.35
C PHE A 308 5.92 20.48 -24.17
N SER A 309 6.13 21.74 -24.40
CA SER A 309 6.67 22.68 -23.41
C SER A 309 5.94 24.01 -23.42
N ASN A 310 6.04 24.72 -22.32
CA ASN A 310 5.62 26.10 -22.19
C ASN A 310 6.77 26.91 -21.58
N ASN A 311 7.31 27.87 -22.33
CA ASN A 311 8.46 28.69 -21.94
C ASN A 311 9.66 27.84 -21.44
N GLY A 312 10.09 26.86 -22.23
CA GLY A 312 11.21 25.97 -21.94
C GLY A 312 10.98 24.92 -20.86
N ARG A 313 9.77 24.87 -20.27
CA ARG A 313 9.44 23.95 -19.18
C ARG A 313 8.43 22.91 -19.61
N ALA A 314 8.56 21.69 -19.11
CA ALA A 314 7.56 20.65 -19.28
C ALA A 314 6.18 21.11 -18.78
N LEU A 315 5.12 20.62 -19.41
CA LEU A 315 3.75 20.86 -18.95
C LEU A 315 3.55 20.34 -17.52
N SER A 316 2.69 21.00 -16.75
CA SER A 316 2.28 20.47 -15.45
C SER A 316 1.49 19.18 -15.59
N SER A 317 1.54 18.30 -14.58
CA SER A 317 0.78 17.06 -14.57
C SER A 317 -0.74 17.27 -14.64
N MET A 318 -1.22 18.48 -14.36
CA MET A 318 -2.63 18.85 -14.39
C MET A 318 -3.06 19.54 -15.68
N ALA A 319 -2.13 19.94 -16.55
CA ALA A 319 -2.44 20.78 -17.72
C ALA A 319 -3.56 20.19 -18.59
N MET A 320 -3.43 18.94 -19.01
CA MET A 320 -4.44 18.26 -19.83
C MET A 320 -5.76 18.03 -19.06
N SER A 321 -5.70 17.67 -17.77
CA SER A 321 -6.92 17.50 -16.96
C SER A 321 -7.68 18.81 -16.74
N MET A 322 -6.96 19.93 -16.60
CA MET A 322 -7.59 21.25 -16.51
C MET A 322 -8.20 21.69 -17.84
N LEU A 323 -7.58 21.29 -18.96
CA LEU A 323 -8.16 21.50 -20.28
C LEU A 323 -9.50 20.75 -20.43
N LEU A 324 -9.56 19.46 -20.09
CA LEU A 324 -10.80 18.68 -20.12
C LEU A 324 -11.93 19.37 -19.32
N ARG A 325 -11.62 19.85 -18.13
CA ARG A 325 -12.61 20.58 -17.29
C ARG A 325 -13.08 21.88 -17.95
N ARG A 326 -12.18 22.64 -18.58
CA ARG A 326 -12.54 23.86 -19.33
C ARG A 326 -13.43 23.56 -20.54
N MET A 327 -13.22 22.40 -21.18
CA MET A 327 -14.08 21.89 -22.26
C MET A 327 -15.41 21.31 -21.76
N GLY A 328 -15.66 21.27 -20.43
CA GLY A 328 -16.89 20.77 -19.84
C GLY A 328 -16.96 19.25 -19.66
N TYR A 329 -15.86 18.52 -19.83
CA TYR A 329 -15.83 17.07 -19.70
C TYR A 329 -15.43 16.62 -18.28
N ASP A 330 -16.26 15.78 -17.65
CA ASP A 330 -15.96 15.10 -16.37
C ASP A 330 -15.35 13.72 -16.59
N ILE A 331 -14.26 13.67 -17.35
CA ILE A 331 -13.50 12.47 -17.69
C ILE A 331 -12.03 12.65 -17.28
N THR A 332 -11.28 11.57 -17.32
CA THR A 332 -9.84 11.60 -17.02
C THR A 332 -9.00 11.41 -18.29
N VAL A 333 -7.82 12.02 -18.35
CA VAL A 333 -6.86 11.77 -19.44
C VAL A 333 -6.52 10.28 -19.54
N HIS A 334 -6.50 9.56 -18.41
CA HIS A 334 -6.27 8.11 -18.40
C HIS A 334 -7.42 7.33 -19.02
N GLY A 335 -8.65 7.83 -18.96
CA GLY A 335 -9.84 7.23 -19.55
C GLY A 335 -9.74 7.01 -21.06
N PHE A 336 -8.99 7.85 -21.79
CA PHE A 336 -8.78 7.65 -23.23
C PHE A 336 -8.04 6.36 -23.58
N ARG A 337 -7.28 5.80 -22.63
CA ARG A 337 -6.68 4.47 -22.82
C ARG A 337 -7.71 3.35 -22.73
N SER A 338 -8.77 3.55 -21.95
CA SER A 338 -9.94 2.65 -21.94
C SER A 338 -10.69 2.76 -23.28
N CYS A 339 -10.95 3.99 -23.77
CA CYS A 339 -11.56 4.22 -25.09
C CYS A 339 -10.80 3.45 -26.20
N PHE A 340 -9.48 3.58 -26.24
CA PHE A 340 -8.64 2.83 -27.20
C PHE A 340 -8.80 1.32 -27.04
N ARG A 341 -8.80 0.82 -25.81
CA ARG A 341 -8.89 -0.62 -25.52
C ARG A 341 -10.26 -1.19 -25.91
N ASP A 342 -11.34 -0.43 -25.61
CA ASP A 342 -12.70 -0.80 -25.93
C ASP A 342 -12.92 -0.80 -27.45
N TRP A 343 -12.44 0.25 -28.17
CA TRP A 343 -12.46 0.31 -29.61
C TRP A 343 -11.74 -0.88 -30.25
N VAL A 344 -10.53 -1.24 -29.78
CA VAL A 344 -9.81 -2.42 -30.30
C VAL A 344 -10.63 -3.69 -30.11
N ALA A 345 -11.29 -3.85 -28.96
CA ALA A 345 -12.02 -5.05 -28.62
C ALA A 345 -13.34 -5.21 -29.40
N GLU A 346 -14.02 -4.09 -29.67
CA GLU A 346 -15.37 -4.09 -30.24
C GLU A 346 -15.39 -3.87 -31.75
N GLU A 347 -14.47 -3.06 -32.28
CA GLU A 347 -14.52 -2.63 -33.68
C GLU A 347 -13.47 -3.29 -34.56
N THR A 348 -12.40 -3.88 -33.99
CA THR A 348 -11.25 -4.28 -34.80
C THR A 348 -10.95 -5.76 -34.76
N ILE A 349 -10.21 -6.23 -35.76
CA ILE A 349 -9.67 -7.60 -35.87
C ILE A 349 -8.27 -7.72 -35.23
N HIS A 350 -7.71 -6.64 -34.68
CA HIS A 350 -6.41 -6.65 -34.03
C HIS A 350 -6.44 -7.51 -32.78
N SER A 351 -5.40 -8.32 -32.57
CA SER A 351 -5.35 -9.18 -31.40
C SER A 351 -5.26 -8.37 -30.10
N PRO A 352 -5.93 -8.79 -29.01
CA PRO A 352 -5.82 -8.14 -27.71
C PRO A 352 -4.37 -7.97 -27.25
N GLU A 353 -3.49 -8.88 -27.62
CA GLU A 353 -2.08 -8.81 -27.28
C GLU A 353 -1.38 -7.59 -27.89
N VAL A 354 -1.67 -7.24 -29.13
CA VAL A 354 -1.11 -6.06 -29.80
C VAL A 354 -1.55 -4.80 -29.06
N ALA A 355 -2.82 -4.72 -28.64
CA ALA A 355 -3.33 -3.61 -27.84
C ALA A 355 -2.64 -3.49 -26.45
N GLU A 356 -2.48 -4.61 -25.74
CA GLU A 356 -1.79 -4.60 -24.44
C GLU A 356 -0.32 -4.17 -24.58
N LYS A 357 0.35 -4.58 -25.67
CA LYS A 357 1.71 -4.12 -25.99
C LYS A 357 1.75 -2.63 -26.37
N ALA A 358 0.76 -2.12 -27.10
CA ALA A 358 0.63 -0.70 -27.41
C ALA A 358 0.44 0.13 -26.13
N LEU A 359 -0.35 -0.36 -25.21
CA LEU A 359 -0.57 0.26 -23.89
C LEU A 359 0.61 0.09 -22.91
N ALA A 360 1.70 -0.59 -23.29
CA ALA A 360 2.80 -0.92 -22.38
C ALA A 360 2.31 -1.56 -21.07
N HIS A 361 1.32 -2.48 -21.17
CA HIS A 361 0.85 -3.27 -20.04
C HIS A 361 1.78 -4.46 -19.80
N ALA A 362 2.03 -4.78 -18.54
CA ALA A 362 2.78 -5.97 -18.19
C ALA A 362 1.88 -7.21 -18.37
N ILE A 363 2.41 -8.24 -19.02
CA ILE A 363 1.72 -9.54 -19.10
C ILE A 363 1.71 -10.11 -17.69
N ALA A 364 0.51 -10.31 -17.11
CA ALA A 364 0.35 -10.78 -15.72
C ALA A 364 0.90 -12.21 -15.53
N ASN A 365 0.87 -13.04 -16.56
CA ASN A 365 1.38 -14.40 -16.52
C ASN A 365 2.89 -14.41 -16.80
N LYS A 366 3.70 -14.73 -15.79
CA LYS A 366 5.18 -14.80 -15.90
C LYS A 366 5.65 -15.84 -16.92
N VAL A 367 4.94 -16.96 -17.06
CA VAL A 367 5.27 -18.01 -18.01
C VAL A 367 5.05 -17.50 -19.44
N GLU A 368 3.90 -16.90 -19.71
CA GLU A 368 3.56 -16.30 -20.99
C GLU A 368 4.53 -15.16 -21.37
N SER A 369 4.92 -14.34 -20.41
CA SER A 369 5.89 -13.27 -20.57
C SER A 369 7.28 -13.77 -21.01
N ALA A 370 7.68 -14.96 -20.57
CA ALA A 370 8.98 -15.56 -20.93
C ALA A 370 9.05 -16.02 -22.39
N TYR A 371 7.90 -16.45 -22.95
CA TYR A 371 7.80 -16.92 -24.34
C TYR A 371 7.57 -15.79 -25.34
N ARG A 372 7.05 -14.63 -24.92
CA ARG A 372 6.67 -13.51 -25.79
C ARG A 372 7.68 -12.38 -25.76
N ARG A 373 8.87 -12.60 -26.36
CA ARG A 373 10.00 -11.63 -26.32
C ARG A 373 9.85 -10.48 -27.31
N GLY A 374 9.08 -10.64 -28.37
CA GLY A 374 8.87 -9.61 -29.40
C GLY A 374 7.98 -8.47 -28.92
N ASP A 375 8.23 -7.24 -29.41
CA ASP A 375 7.42 -6.06 -29.11
C ASP A 375 6.26 -5.85 -30.10
N LEU A 376 6.12 -6.71 -31.11
CA LEU A 376 5.09 -6.68 -32.16
C LEU A 376 5.02 -5.33 -32.89
N ILE A 377 6.16 -4.66 -33.12
CA ILE A 377 6.21 -3.27 -33.62
C ILE A 377 5.42 -3.08 -34.92
N GLU A 378 5.52 -3.99 -35.90
CA GLU A 378 4.81 -3.85 -37.18
C GLU A 378 3.28 -4.01 -37.01
N HIS A 379 2.84 -4.92 -36.16
CA HIS A 379 1.41 -5.06 -35.83
C HIS A 379 0.90 -3.83 -35.09
N ARG A 380 1.69 -3.31 -34.13
CA ARG A 380 1.36 -2.09 -33.39
C ARG A 380 1.35 -0.86 -34.30
N LYS A 381 2.22 -0.78 -35.29
CA LYS A 381 2.21 0.30 -36.28
C LYS A 381 0.91 0.34 -37.08
N ARG A 382 0.40 -0.82 -37.49
CA ARG A 382 -0.90 -0.92 -38.17
C ARG A 382 -2.03 -0.52 -37.22
N LEU A 383 -2.08 -1.12 -36.05
CA LEU A 383 -3.11 -0.79 -35.03
C LEU A 383 -3.15 0.69 -34.71
N MET A 384 -1.98 1.33 -34.49
CA MET A 384 -1.92 2.75 -34.14
C MET A 384 -2.27 3.66 -35.34
N GLY A 385 -1.99 3.21 -36.57
CA GLY A 385 -2.47 3.89 -37.77
C GLY A 385 -3.98 3.85 -37.89
N ASP A 386 -4.60 2.67 -37.75
CA ASP A 386 -6.06 2.51 -37.78
C ASP A 386 -6.75 3.31 -36.66
N TRP A 387 -6.13 3.38 -35.48
CA TRP A 387 -6.63 4.21 -34.37
C TRP A 387 -6.53 5.71 -34.66
N GLU A 388 -5.41 6.19 -35.24
CA GLU A 388 -5.25 7.58 -35.63
C GLU A 388 -6.32 7.95 -36.69
N ASP A 389 -6.53 7.10 -37.69
CA ASP A 389 -7.54 7.31 -38.74
C ASP A 389 -8.95 7.37 -38.10
N TYR A 390 -9.28 6.44 -37.20
CA TYR A 390 -10.54 6.44 -36.48
C TYR A 390 -10.75 7.73 -35.66
N CYS A 391 -9.75 8.14 -34.91
CA CYS A 391 -9.81 9.39 -34.13
C CYS A 391 -10.06 10.62 -35.01
N GLN A 392 -9.54 10.64 -36.24
CA GLN A 392 -9.66 11.79 -37.15
C GLN A 392 -10.96 11.80 -37.95
N THR A 393 -11.49 10.62 -38.32
CA THR A 393 -12.55 10.50 -39.35
C THR A 393 -13.78 9.73 -38.88
N GLY A 394 -13.70 9.00 -37.76
CA GLY A 394 -14.74 8.07 -37.30
C GLY A 394 -14.77 6.74 -38.09
N SER A 395 -13.78 6.52 -38.98
CA SER A 395 -13.67 5.28 -39.77
C SER A 395 -12.20 4.83 -39.77
N TRP A 396 -11.96 3.53 -40.01
CA TRP A 396 -10.62 2.96 -40.02
C TRP A 396 -10.55 1.82 -41.05
N GLY A 397 -9.36 1.63 -41.64
CA GLY A 397 -9.13 0.61 -42.67
C GLY A 397 -9.98 0.82 -43.92
N ASN A 398 -9.79 -0.05 -44.92
CA ASN A 398 -10.70 -0.14 -46.05
C ASN A 398 -11.95 -1.00 -45.67
N VAL A 399 -12.82 -0.46 -44.83
CA VAL A 399 -14.12 -1.07 -44.57
C VAL A 399 -15.04 -0.80 -45.75
N VAL A 400 -15.09 -1.73 -46.71
CA VAL A 400 -16.24 -1.81 -47.60
C VAL A 400 -17.43 -2.18 -46.71
N ALA A 401 -18.30 -1.22 -46.43
CA ALA A 401 -19.56 -1.50 -45.79
C ALA A 401 -20.30 -2.55 -46.61
N LEU A 402 -20.41 -3.75 -46.10
CA LEU A 402 -21.34 -4.75 -46.60
C LEU A 402 -22.74 -4.23 -46.26
N GLU A 403 -23.37 -3.53 -47.23
CA GLU A 403 -24.80 -3.28 -47.16
C GLU A 403 -25.51 -4.61 -46.98
N ARG A 404 -26.05 -4.85 -45.78
CA ARG A 404 -27.03 -5.92 -45.58
C ARG A 404 -28.23 -5.59 -46.48
N LYS A 405 -28.30 -6.19 -47.68
CA LYS A 405 -29.55 -6.27 -48.41
C LYS A 405 -30.54 -6.96 -47.49
N ALA A 406 -31.54 -6.16 -47.03
CA ALA A 406 -32.72 -6.70 -46.39
C ALA A 406 -33.38 -7.70 -47.37
N ALA A 407 -33.52 -8.95 -46.95
CA ALA A 407 -34.30 -9.97 -47.65
C ALA A 407 -35.76 -9.82 -47.29
#